data_ce97c1676d02d3726c8f2b4bbed3f552
#
_entry.id   ce97c1676d02d3726c8f2b4bbed3f552
#
_cell.length_a   1.000
_cell.length_b   1.000
_cell.length_c   1.000
_cell.angle_alpha   90.00
_cell.angle_beta   90.00
_cell.angle_gamma   90.00
#
_symmetry.space_group_name_H-M   'P 1'
#
loop_
_entity.id
_entity.type
_entity.pdbx_description
1 polymer ?
#
loop_
_entity_poly.entity_id
_entity_poly.type
_entity_poly.pdbx_seq_one_letter_code
_entity_poly.pdbx_strand_id
1 'polypeptide(L)'
;MATPTRAIVYWEGDSRDVLKTWPRDVQRDFGLSLRKLQDGERPTLDARPMQSVGQGVFELKAEDEAAWYRVIYLRIEDTIYVLDSFTKKTRKTEKNDLNRARARLSNLKLRLQKEKIDAKRKSDK
;
A
#
# COMPACT_ATOMS: atom_id res chain seq x y z
N MET A 1 24.71 2.28 18.97
CA MET A 1 23.26 2.23 18.73
C MET A 1 22.98 1.80 17.30
N ALA A 2 22.10 0.85 17.12
CA ALA A 2 21.71 0.45 15.77
C ALA A 2 20.89 1.56 15.11
N THR A 3 21.19 1.88 13.86
CA THR A 3 20.39 2.79 13.06
C THR A 3 19.02 2.13 12.84
N PRO A 4 17.89 2.85 13.04
CA PRO A 4 16.58 2.27 12.77
C PRO A 4 16.52 1.77 11.32
N THR A 5 16.11 0.53 11.14
CA THR A 5 15.95 -0.02 9.81
C THR A 5 14.73 0.61 9.15
N ARG A 6 14.92 1.16 7.93
CA ARG A 6 13.82 1.70 7.16
C ARG A 6 12.86 0.59 6.76
N ALA A 7 11.57 0.85 6.85
CA ALA A 7 10.56 -0.11 6.41
C ALA A 7 10.71 -0.43 4.92
N ILE A 8 10.35 -1.65 4.56
CA ILE A 8 10.40 -2.12 3.17
C ILE A 8 9.04 -1.86 2.53
N VAL A 9 9.02 -1.47 1.25
CA VAL A 9 7.78 -1.39 0.47
C VAL A 9 7.65 -2.65 -0.36
N TYR A 10 6.53 -3.35 -0.21
CA TYR A 10 6.19 -4.53 -0.99
C TYR A 10 4.95 -4.25 -1.83
N TRP A 11 5.04 -4.50 -3.13
CA TRP A 11 3.97 -4.19 -4.09
C TRP A 11 3.17 -5.44 -4.41
N GLU A 12 1.87 -5.41 -4.08
CA GLU A 12 0.97 -6.51 -4.40
C GLU A 12 0.47 -6.41 -5.84
N GLY A 13 0.37 -7.55 -6.52
CA GLY A 13 -0.16 -7.62 -7.87
C GLY A 13 0.54 -6.65 -8.83
N ASP A 14 -0.26 -5.91 -9.60
CA ASP A 14 0.23 -4.95 -10.58
C ASP A 14 0.36 -3.51 -10.04
N SER A 15 0.27 -3.33 -8.71
CA SER A 15 0.20 -1.99 -8.11
C SER A 15 1.38 -1.09 -8.50
N ARG A 16 2.59 -1.63 -8.58
CA ARG A 16 3.76 -0.86 -9.01
C ARG A 16 3.72 -0.51 -10.48
N ASP A 17 3.35 -1.47 -11.32
CA ASP A 17 3.28 -1.26 -12.77
C ASP A 17 2.25 -0.19 -13.13
N VAL A 18 1.12 -0.19 -12.46
CA VAL A 18 0.08 0.83 -12.65
C VAL A 18 0.63 2.20 -12.27
N LEU A 19 1.26 2.33 -11.11
CA LEU A 19 1.84 3.60 -10.66
C LEU A 19 2.87 4.13 -11.66
N LYS A 20 3.66 3.26 -12.27
CA LYS A 20 4.66 3.64 -13.25
C LYS A 20 4.09 4.18 -14.56
N THR A 21 2.79 4.00 -14.81
CA THR A 21 2.12 4.56 -15.99
C THR A 21 1.68 6.01 -15.78
N TRP A 22 1.73 6.51 -14.55
CA TRP A 22 1.25 7.86 -14.20
C TRP A 22 2.24 8.95 -14.62
N PRO A 23 1.81 10.24 -14.68
CA PRO A 23 2.73 11.33 -14.93
C PRO A 23 3.88 11.36 -13.92
N ARG A 24 5.05 11.80 -14.34
CA ARG A 24 6.26 11.77 -13.51
C ARG A 24 6.13 12.53 -12.20
N ASP A 25 5.48 13.68 -12.22
CA ASP A 25 5.25 14.49 -11.02
C ASP A 25 4.33 13.76 -10.02
N VAL A 26 3.31 13.05 -10.53
CA VAL A 26 2.42 12.24 -9.70
C VAL A 26 3.20 11.07 -9.10
N GLN A 27 4.00 10.36 -9.92
CA GLN A 27 4.86 9.29 -9.41
C GLN A 27 5.80 9.78 -8.31
N ARG A 28 6.38 10.97 -8.50
CA ARG A 28 7.28 11.58 -7.52
C ARG A 28 6.56 11.84 -6.20
N ASP A 29 5.35 12.36 -6.25
CA ASP A 29 4.56 12.67 -5.06
C ASP A 29 4.25 11.41 -4.25
N PHE A 30 3.84 10.32 -4.92
CA PHE A 30 3.61 9.05 -4.26
C PHE A 30 4.91 8.43 -3.75
N GLY A 31 5.98 8.50 -4.53
CA GLY A 31 7.29 8.00 -4.11
C GLY A 31 7.79 8.70 -2.86
N LEU A 32 7.66 10.03 -2.79
CA LEU A 32 8.06 10.80 -1.62
C LEU A 32 7.21 10.43 -0.40
N SER A 33 5.89 10.28 -0.58
CA SER A 33 5.00 9.90 0.52
C SER A 33 5.32 8.50 1.04
N LEU A 34 5.57 7.54 0.15
CA LEU A 34 5.96 6.18 0.55
C LEU A 34 7.31 6.20 1.28
N ARG A 35 8.24 7.02 0.83
CA ARG A 35 9.53 7.18 1.49
C ARG A 35 9.39 7.69 2.92
N LYS A 36 8.54 8.70 3.11
CA LYS A 36 8.24 9.21 4.44
C LYS A 36 7.59 8.14 5.33
N LEU A 37 6.68 7.37 4.79
CA LEU A 37 6.08 6.25 5.51
C LEU A 37 7.13 5.21 5.91
N GLN A 38 8.11 4.93 5.04
CA GLN A 38 9.21 4.02 5.36
C GLN A 38 10.04 4.51 6.53
N ASP A 39 10.18 5.82 6.67
CA ASP A 39 10.94 6.46 7.74
C ASP A 39 10.10 6.68 9.01
N GLY A 40 8.85 6.22 9.02
CA GLY A 40 7.95 6.41 10.16
C GLY A 40 7.37 7.80 10.27
N GLU A 41 7.45 8.59 9.19
CA GLU A 41 6.94 9.96 9.13
C GLU A 41 5.58 10.02 8.45
N ARG A 42 4.91 11.16 8.60
CA ARG A 42 3.66 11.40 7.87
C ARG A 42 3.93 11.58 6.38
N PRO A 43 3.07 11.02 5.52
CA PRO A 43 3.20 11.24 4.08
C PRO A 43 2.86 12.69 3.74
N THR A 44 3.40 13.19 2.61
CA THR A 44 3.07 14.53 2.11
C THR A 44 1.69 14.57 1.48
N LEU A 45 1.27 13.47 0.86
CA LEU A 45 -0.06 13.36 0.27
C LEU A 45 -1.11 13.11 1.35
N ASP A 46 -2.36 13.45 1.04
CA ASP A 46 -3.49 13.16 1.92
C ASP A 46 -3.64 11.66 2.09
N ALA A 47 -3.69 11.21 3.35
CA ALA A 47 -3.83 9.81 3.70
C ALA A 47 -5.08 9.64 4.58
N ARG A 48 -5.96 8.75 4.17
CA ARG A 48 -7.20 8.48 4.90
C ARG A 48 -7.35 7.00 5.21
N PRO A 49 -7.92 6.66 6.38
CA PRO A 49 -8.27 5.27 6.67
C PRO A 49 -9.28 4.74 5.64
N MET A 50 -9.07 3.49 5.24
CA MET A 50 -9.95 2.77 4.33
C MET A 50 -10.48 1.50 5.01
N GLN A 51 -11.32 1.70 6.03
CA GLN A 51 -11.87 0.59 6.81
C GLN A 51 -12.74 -0.34 5.96
N SER A 52 -13.30 0.17 4.86
CA SER A 52 -14.05 -0.65 3.91
C SER A 52 -13.20 -1.74 3.25
N VAL A 53 -11.89 -1.57 3.20
CA VAL A 53 -10.94 -2.59 2.73
C VAL A 53 -10.50 -3.47 3.90
N GLY A 54 -10.13 -2.86 5.01
CA GLY A 54 -9.70 -3.58 6.20
C GLY A 54 -9.14 -2.64 7.25
N GLN A 55 -9.00 -3.18 8.46
CA GLN A 55 -8.41 -2.44 9.56
C GLN A 55 -6.93 -2.15 9.29
N GLY A 56 -6.51 -0.93 9.56
CA GLY A 56 -5.12 -0.52 9.34
C GLY A 56 -4.79 -0.18 7.90
N VAL A 57 -5.76 -0.26 7.01
CA VAL A 57 -5.59 0.09 5.59
C VAL A 57 -5.83 1.58 5.40
N PHE A 58 -4.98 2.21 4.59
CA PHE A 58 -5.04 3.64 4.27
C PHE A 58 -5.04 3.85 2.77
N GLU A 59 -5.52 5.01 2.36
CA GLU A 59 -5.51 5.46 0.98
C GLU A 59 -4.71 6.75 0.87
N LEU A 60 -3.69 6.75 0.00
CA LEU A 60 -3.00 7.98 -0.41
C LEU A 60 -3.69 8.52 -1.65
N LYS A 61 -3.88 9.84 -1.70
CA LYS A 61 -4.59 10.51 -2.78
C LYS A 61 -3.77 11.63 -3.38
N ALA A 62 -3.78 11.71 -4.70
CA ALA A 62 -3.30 12.85 -5.46
C ALA A 62 -4.27 13.12 -6.60
N GLU A 63 -4.26 14.33 -7.11
CA GLU A 63 -5.08 14.70 -8.25
C GLU A 63 -4.32 15.65 -9.16
N ASP A 64 -4.66 15.62 -10.44
CA ASP A 64 -4.28 16.63 -11.40
C ASP A 64 -5.51 16.95 -12.27
N GLU A 65 -5.32 17.70 -13.35
CA GLU A 65 -6.42 18.08 -14.23
C GLU A 65 -7.06 16.88 -14.93
N ALA A 66 -6.31 15.80 -15.11
CA ALA A 66 -6.76 14.64 -15.86
C ALA A 66 -7.46 13.59 -15.02
N ALA A 67 -7.03 13.39 -13.76
CA ALA A 67 -7.50 12.25 -12.97
C ALA A 67 -7.25 12.41 -11.48
N TRP A 68 -7.90 11.53 -10.73
CA TRP A 68 -7.61 11.25 -9.32
C TRP A 68 -6.75 9.99 -9.27
N TYR A 69 -5.67 10.04 -8.49
CA TYR A 69 -4.72 8.92 -8.34
C TYR A 69 -4.80 8.41 -6.91
N ARG A 70 -4.88 7.10 -6.76
CA ARG A 70 -5.05 6.44 -5.46
C ARG A 70 -4.08 5.30 -5.27
N VAL A 71 -3.50 5.21 -4.07
CA VAL A 71 -2.68 4.08 -3.64
C VAL A 71 -3.24 3.59 -2.32
N ILE A 72 -3.59 2.31 -2.25
CA ILE A 72 -4.12 1.65 -1.05
C ILE A 72 -2.99 0.86 -0.41
N TYR A 73 -2.72 1.10 0.86
CA TYR A 73 -1.62 0.45 1.56
C TYR A 73 -1.95 0.14 3.01
N LEU A 74 -1.18 -0.75 3.61
CA LEU A 74 -1.16 -0.94 5.05
C LEU A 74 0.26 -1.28 5.48
N ARG A 75 0.56 -0.98 6.75
CA ARG A 75 1.83 -1.34 7.35
C ARG A 75 1.62 -2.51 8.30
N ILE A 76 2.45 -3.54 8.17
CA ILE A 76 2.52 -4.66 9.10
C ILE A 76 4.00 -4.78 9.49
N GLU A 77 4.30 -4.52 10.77
CA GLU A 77 5.67 -4.53 11.28
C GLU A 77 6.60 -3.61 10.46
N ASP A 78 7.60 -4.16 9.81
CA ASP A 78 8.61 -3.39 9.06
C ASP A 78 8.32 -3.33 7.57
N THR A 79 7.11 -3.68 7.15
CA THR A 79 6.76 -3.72 5.73
C THR A 79 5.51 -2.90 5.46
N ILE A 80 5.59 -2.08 4.42
CA ILE A 80 4.45 -1.35 3.88
C ILE A 80 4.00 -2.12 2.64
N TYR A 81 2.80 -2.68 2.70
CA TYR A 81 2.23 -3.43 1.58
C TYR A 81 1.33 -2.52 0.78
N VAL A 82 1.70 -2.28 -0.48
CA VAL A 82 0.85 -1.54 -1.42
C VAL A 82 -0.09 -2.55 -2.07
N LEU A 83 -1.35 -2.50 -1.68
CA LEU A 83 -2.36 -3.45 -2.15
C LEU A 83 -2.82 -3.13 -3.56
N ASP A 84 -2.99 -1.85 -3.87
CA ASP A 84 -3.56 -1.44 -5.15
C ASP A 84 -3.17 -0.02 -5.50
N SER A 85 -3.08 0.24 -6.80
CA SER A 85 -2.90 1.57 -7.37
C SER A 85 -3.88 1.71 -8.51
N PHE A 86 -4.62 2.80 -8.56
CA PHE A 86 -5.61 3.01 -9.62
C PHE A 86 -5.87 4.49 -9.87
N THR A 87 -6.38 4.79 -11.06
CA THR A 87 -6.79 6.15 -11.43
C THR A 87 -8.31 6.21 -11.52
N LYS A 88 -8.83 7.40 -11.21
CA LYS A 88 -10.27 7.66 -11.28
C LYS A 88 -10.53 9.02 -11.91
N LYS A 89 -11.66 9.12 -12.59
CA LYS A 89 -12.18 10.39 -13.11
C LYS A 89 -13.12 11.06 -12.12
N THR A 90 -13.53 10.36 -11.05
CA THR A 90 -14.41 10.87 -10.01
C THR A 90 -13.80 10.65 -8.63
N ARG A 91 -14.30 11.38 -7.63
CA ARG A 91 -13.82 11.27 -6.25
C ARG A 91 -14.15 9.91 -5.61
N LYS A 92 -15.22 9.29 -6.06
CA LYS A 92 -15.75 8.08 -5.43
C LYS A 92 -14.92 6.84 -5.81
N THR A 93 -14.45 6.09 -4.82
CA THR A 93 -13.80 4.80 -5.06
C THR A 93 -14.85 3.79 -5.50
N GLU A 94 -14.62 3.19 -6.67
CA GLU A 94 -15.56 2.25 -7.23
C GLU A 94 -15.49 0.89 -6.54
N LYS A 95 -16.61 0.17 -6.61
CA LYS A 95 -16.76 -1.15 -6.00
C LYS A 95 -15.69 -2.15 -6.48
N ASN A 96 -15.36 -2.10 -7.78
CA ASN A 96 -14.35 -3.00 -8.34
C ASN A 96 -12.96 -2.77 -7.74
N ASP A 97 -12.59 -1.50 -7.51
CA ASP A 97 -11.30 -1.17 -6.89
C ASP A 97 -11.26 -1.62 -5.44
N LEU A 98 -12.36 -1.43 -4.70
CA LEU A 98 -12.48 -1.90 -3.32
C LEU A 98 -12.39 -3.43 -3.25
N ASN A 99 -13.09 -4.12 -4.14
CA ASN A 99 -13.09 -5.59 -4.17
C ASN A 99 -11.70 -6.14 -4.49
N ARG A 100 -10.99 -5.51 -5.42
CA ARG A 100 -9.61 -5.91 -5.76
C ARG A 100 -8.67 -5.72 -4.58
N ALA A 101 -8.76 -4.57 -3.89
CA ALA A 101 -7.94 -4.30 -2.71
C ALA A 101 -8.25 -5.30 -1.59
N ARG A 102 -9.52 -5.61 -1.36
CA ARG A 102 -9.95 -6.60 -0.37
C ARG A 102 -9.41 -7.98 -0.68
N ALA A 103 -9.46 -8.40 -1.95
CA ALA A 103 -8.95 -9.70 -2.37
C ALA A 103 -7.44 -9.78 -2.15
N ARG A 104 -6.70 -8.73 -2.49
CA ARG A 104 -5.25 -8.68 -2.27
C ARG A 104 -4.91 -8.70 -0.78
N LEU A 105 -5.68 -8.03 0.05
CA LEU A 105 -5.48 -8.06 1.50
C LEU A 105 -5.72 -9.47 2.04
N SER A 106 -6.78 -10.14 1.61
CA SER A 106 -7.05 -11.52 2.03
C SER A 106 -5.91 -12.46 1.66
N ASN A 107 -5.42 -12.37 0.44
CA ASN A 107 -4.29 -13.18 -0.03
C ASN A 107 -3.02 -12.88 0.78
N LEU A 108 -2.77 -11.62 1.08
CA LEU A 108 -1.63 -11.21 1.90
C LEU A 108 -1.71 -11.82 3.30
N LYS A 109 -2.87 -11.73 3.94
CA LYS A 109 -3.05 -12.29 5.30
C LYS A 109 -2.83 -13.80 5.33
N LEU A 110 -3.33 -14.51 4.32
CA LEU A 110 -3.11 -15.97 4.21
C LEU A 110 -1.63 -16.28 4.03
N ARG A 111 -0.94 -15.54 3.18
CA ARG A 111 0.49 -15.73 2.94
C ARG A 111 1.31 -15.49 4.21
N LEU A 112 1.01 -14.40 4.94
CA LEU A 112 1.72 -14.08 6.18
C LEU A 112 1.44 -15.14 7.27
N GLN A 113 0.23 -15.64 7.35
CA GLN A 113 -0.12 -16.70 8.30
C GLN A 113 0.65 -17.98 7.99
N LYS A 114 0.75 -18.35 6.71
CA LYS A 114 1.52 -19.52 6.28
C LYS A 114 3.01 -19.37 6.61
N GLU A 115 3.57 -18.18 6.38
CA GLU A 115 4.96 -17.89 6.70
C GLU A 115 5.23 -18.06 8.20
N LYS A 116 4.31 -17.62 9.06
CA LYS A 116 4.43 -17.78 10.51
C LYS A 116 4.41 -19.26 10.91
N ILE A 117 3.53 -20.05 10.31
CA ILE A 117 3.44 -21.49 10.58
C ILE A 117 4.72 -22.18 10.17
N ASP A 118 5.25 -21.89 8.98
CA ASP A 118 6.48 -22.49 8.47
C ASP A 118 7.68 -22.11 9.34
N ALA A 119 7.77 -20.85 9.78
CA ALA A 119 8.83 -20.40 10.67
C ALA A 119 8.78 -21.13 12.02
N LYS A 120 7.58 -21.33 12.57
CA LYS A 120 7.38 -22.05 13.83
C LYS A 120 7.80 -23.51 13.70
N ARG A 121 7.45 -24.17 12.60
CA ARG A 121 7.85 -25.56 12.34
C ARG A 121 9.37 -25.71 12.27
N LYS A 122 10.06 -24.75 11.67
CA LYS A 122 11.52 -24.76 11.58
C LYS A 122 12.18 -24.57 12.94
N SER A 123 11.59 -23.76 13.82
CA SER A 123 12.15 -23.51 15.14
C SER A 123 11.90 -24.64 16.14
N ASP A 124 10.91 -25.49 15.88
CA ASP A 124 10.52 -26.60 16.76
C ASP A 124 11.33 -27.89 16.50
N LYS A 125 12.32 -27.85 15.63
CA LYS A 125 13.19 -29.01 15.36
C LYS A 125 14.37 -29.07 16.31
#